data_582a04ed93cc3c9b9b4b72109741ac5a
#
_entry.id   582a04ed93cc3c9b9b4b72109741ac5a
#
_cell.length_a   1.000
_cell.length_b   1.000
_cell.length_c   1.000
_cell.angle_alpha   90.00
_cell.angle_beta   90.00
_cell.angle_gamma   90.00
#
_symmetry.space_group_name_H-M   'P 1'
#
loop_
_entity.id
_entity.type
_entity.pdbx_description
1 polymer ?
#
loop_
_entity_poly.entity_id
_entity_poly.type
_entity_poly.pdbx_seq_one_letter_code
_entity_poly.pdbx_strand_id
1 'polypeptide(L)'
;MVQNAAEHYIDKHRVTIVILKEHDERYMARKKIEEAFGNKVDIVVLDKPTTGPADTVYQAIQRGRINLSSPILIKDCDGFYKTEEKEGNIIYVASLSKHPRIRTAGAKSYTLTNDQGIINSVVEKKIVSDHFCVGGYQFETAKSFVNSFEQLTNKGNEIFVSNIVDFTISQGNLFFESEVENFIDVGTAEDWFDYNNKPTYFCDIDGTILKSKWDYYDEVEPIWDNVTALLNKKQSGCKLVFITARHEKYRKLTQDTLNGLGFGDCQLVMNVHHSKRILINDYANSNPYPTAVAINIERDNENLGDMI
;
A
#
# COMPACT_ATOMS: atom_id res chain seq x y z
N MET A 1 -7.11 3.21 9.57
CA MET A 1 -6.30 2.01 9.25
C MET A 1 -7.13 0.71 9.38
N VAL A 2 -7.47 0.26 10.57
CA VAL A 2 -8.19 -1.03 10.79
C VAL A 2 -9.42 -1.18 9.89
N GLN A 3 -10.24 -0.15 9.71
CA GLN A 3 -11.41 -0.19 8.82
C GLN A 3 -11.02 -0.54 7.39
N ASN A 4 -10.07 0.17 6.79
CA ASN A 4 -9.64 -0.08 5.42
C ASN A 4 -8.98 -1.46 5.25
N ALA A 5 -8.27 -1.94 6.28
CA ALA A 5 -7.63 -3.25 6.25
C ALA A 5 -8.64 -4.42 6.32
N ALA A 6 -9.78 -4.24 7.03
CA ALA A 6 -10.76 -5.29 7.28
C ALA A 6 -11.93 -5.31 6.28
N GLU A 7 -12.29 -4.16 5.69
CA GLU A 7 -13.51 -3.97 4.90
C GLU A 7 -13.69 -4.99 3.76
N HIS A 8 -12.60 -5.38 3.12
CA HIS A 8 -12.65 -6.37 2.02
C HIS A 8 -13.06 -7.77 2.48
N TYR A 9 -12.86 -8.10 3.76
CA TYR A 9 -13.00 -9.47 4.29
C TYR A 9 -14.30 -9.71 5.05
N ILE A 10 -14.90 -8.67 5.63
CA ILE A 10 -16.02 -8.78 6.59
C ILE A 10 -17.31 -9.39 6.05
N ASP A 11 -17.54 -9.32 4.74
CA ASP A 11 -18.74 -9.89 4.12
C ASP A 11 -18.54 -11.34 3.69
N LYS A 12 -17.30 -11.83 3.68
CA LYS A 12 -16.94 -13.17 3.21
C LYS A 12 -16.40 -14.06 4.31
N HIS A 13 -15.78 -13.49 5.32
CA HIS A 13 -15.04 -14.22 6.36
C HIS A 13 -15.43 -13.73 7.75
N ARG A 14 -15.23 -14.61 8.73
CA ARG A 14 -15.25 -14.22 10.13
C ARG A 14 -13.95 -13.45 10.44
N VAL A 15 -14.06 -12.17 10.75
CA VAL A 15 -12.90 -11.29 11.02
C VAL A 15 -12.76 -11.09 12.52
N THR A 16 -11.56 -11.31 13.04
CA THR A 16 -11.19 -11.01 14.43
C THR A 16 -10.22 -9.83 14.47
N ILE A 17 -10.59 -8.77 15.15
CA ILE A 17 -9.75 -7.58 15.35
C ILE A 17 -9.18 -7.61 16.76
N VAL A 18 -7.86 -7.44 16.87
CA VAL A 18 -7.15 -7.43 18.16
C VAL A 18 -6.81 -5.99 18.54
N ILE A 19 -7.15 -5.59 19.75
CA ILE A 19 -6.82 -4.26 20.28
C ILE A 19 -6.22 -4.36 21.68
N LEU A 20 -5.43 -3.37 22.07
CA LEU A 20 -4.98 -3.23 23.45
C LEU A 20 -6.05 -2.53 24.29
N LYS A 21 -6.17 -2.94 25.54
CA LYS A 21 -7.07 -2.32 26.53
C LYS A 21 -6.77 -0.83 26.70
N GLU A 22 -5.50 -0.46 26.72
CA GLU A 22 -5.09 0.96 26.75
C GLU A 22 -5.65 1.76 25.57
N HIS A 23 -5.65 1.18 24.37
CA HIS A 23 -6.23 1.84 23.20
C HIS A 23 -7.75 1.95 23.29
N ASP A 24 -8.41 0.96 23.88
CA ASP A 24 -9.84 0.99 24.12
C ASP A 24 -10.21 2.09 25.13
N GLU A 25 -9.52 2.15 26.26
CA GLU A 25 -9.73 3.14 27.31
C GLU A 25 -9.44 4.58 26.83
N ARG A 26 -8.33 4.76 26.08
CA ARG A 26 -7.87 6.09 25.66
C ARG A 26 -8.59 6.63 24.43
N TYR A 27 -8.93 5.77 23.48
CA TYR A 27 -9.42 6.16 22.17
C TYR A 27 -10.80 5.62 21.83
N MET A 28 -11.44 4.87 22.75
CA MET A 28 -12.72 4.17 22.53
C MET A 28 -12.65 3.25 21.30
N ALA A 29 -11.53 2.50 21.17
CA ALA A 29 -11.24 1.72 19.99
C ALA A 29 -12.34 0.69 19.69
N ARG A 30 -12.80 -0.06 20.69
CA ARG A 30 -13.90 -1.02 20.57
C ARG A 30 -15.16 -0.36 20.02
N LYS A 31 -15.60 0.75 20.64
CA LYS A 31 -16.80 1.47 20.22
C LYS A 31 -16.72 1.91 18.76
N LYS A 32 -15.58 2.46 18.33
CA LYS A 32 -15.38 2.88 16.94
C LYS A 32 -15.40 1.71 15.95
N ILE A 33 -14.88 0.57 16.34
CA ILE A 33 -14.91 -0.66 15.51
C ILE A 33 -16.35 -1.17 15.42
N GLU A 34 -17.10 -1.20 16.53
CA GLU A 34 -18.50 -1.60 16.58
C GLU A 34 -19.39 -0.64 15.77
N GLU A 35 -19.12 0.67 15.81
CA GLU A 35 -19.81 1.67 14.99
C GLU A 35 -19.53 1.48 13.49
N ALA A 36 -18.30 1.07 13.12
CA ALA A 36 -17.92 0.86 11.72
C ALA A 36 -18.46 -0.46 11.13
N PHE A 37 -18.45 -1.53 11.91
CA PHE A 37 -18.69 -2.89 11.40
C PHE A 37 -19.90 -3.58 12.03
N GLY A 38 -20.49 -3.03 13.08
CA GLY A 38 -21.57 -3.68 13.84
C GLY A 38 -21.10 -5.00 14.45
N ASN A 39 -21.89 -6.04 14.25
CA ASN A 39 -21.64 -7.39 14.72
C ASN A 39 -20.91 -8.27 13.69
N LYS A 40 -20.35 -7.68 12.63
CA LYS A 40 -19.67 -8.43 11.56
C LYS A 40 -18.25 -8.85 11.94
N VAL A 41 -17.70 -8.33 13.04
CA VAL A 41 -16.35 -8.62 13.50
C VAL A 41 -16.34 -9.05 14.97
N ASP A 42 -15.42 -9.94 15.32
CA ASP A 42 -15.11 -10.27 16.69
C ASP A 42 -13.98 -9.36 17.20
N ILE A 43 -14.04 -8.90 18.43
CA ILE A 43 -13.01 -8.04 19.02
C ILE A 43 -12.36 -8.75 20.20
N VAL A 44 -11.07 -8.96 20.10
CA VAL A 44 -10.24 -9.48 21.21
C VAL A 44 -9.47 -8.32 21.83
N VAL A 45 -9.68 -8.11 23.12
CA VAL A 45 -8.98 -7.08 23.89
C VAL A 45 -7.87 -7.73 24.71
N LEU A 46 -6.64 -7.24 24.51
CA LEU A 46 -5.46 -7.68 25.26
C LEU A 46 -5.18 -6.70 26.39
N ASP A 47 -4.94 -7.22 27.61
CA ASP A 47 -4.68 -6.41 28.80
C ASP A 47 -3.31 -5.71 28.76
N LYS A 48 -2.35 -6.29 28.03
CA LYS A 48 -0.95 -5.82 27.92
C LYS A 48 -0.44 -6.01 26.50
N PRO A 49 0.56 -5.21 26.08
CA PRO A 49 1.31 -5.49 24.86
C PRO A 49 1.86 -6.91 24.87
N THR A 50 1.87 -7.52 23.71
CA THR A 50 2.46 -8.85 23.45
C THR A 50 3.96 -8.73 23.22
N THR A 51 4.65 -9.85 23.15
CA THR A 51 6.10 -9.92 22.90
C THR A 51 6.46 -9.70 21.42
N GLY A 52 5.46 -9.64 20.54
CA GLY A 52 5.65 -9.41 19.10
C GLY A 52 4.39 -9.75 18.31
N PRO A 53 4.41 -9.52 16.98
CA PRO A 53 3.26 -9.75 16.10
C PRO A 53 2.73 -11.19 16.17
N ALA A 54 3.62 -12.20 16.18
CA ALA A 54 3.21 -13.60 16.26
C ALA A 54 2.50 -13.93 17.58
N ASP A 55 2.94 -13.36 18.71
CA ASP A 55 2.26 -13.51 19.99
C ASP A 55 0.86 -12.88 19.97
N THR A 56 0.71 -11.73 19.30
CA THR A 56 -0.61 -11.10 19.11
C THR A 56 -1.58 -12.05 18.40
N VAL A 57 -1.13 -12.70 17.34
CA VAL A 57 -1.92 -13.70 16.61
C VAL A 57 -2.24 -14.92 17.48
N TYR A 58 -1.25 -15.42 18.20
CA TYR A 58 -1.45 -16.53 19.14
C TYR A 58 -2.52 -16.21 20.19
N GLN A 59 -2.45 -15.03 20.82
CA GLN A 59 -3.44 -14.57 21.79
C GLN A 59 -4.84 -14.40 21.13
N ALA A 60 -4.89 -13.92 19.89
CA ALA A 60 -6.13 -13.82 19.13
C ALA A 60 -6.78 -15.20 18.91
N ILE A 61 -6.00 -16.20 18.54
CA ILE A 61 -6.49 -17.57 18.32
C ILE A 61 -7.03 -18.16 19.65
N GLN A 62 -6.27 -18.02 20.73
CA GLN A 62 -6.64 -18.59 22.04
C GLN A 62 -7.89 -17.92 22.64
N ARG A 63 -7.96 -16.57 22.61
CA ARG A 63 -9.07 -15.79 23.22
C ARG A 63 -10.25 -15.63 22.29
N GLY A 64 -10.03 -15.58 20.99
CA GLY A 64 -11.07 -15.42 19.95
C GLY A 64 -11.85 -16.69 19.65
N ARG A 65 -11.54 -17.81 20.30
CA ARG A 65 -12.17 -19.12 20.09
C ARG A 65 -12.15 -19.52 18.60
N ILE A 66 -11.02 -19.28 17.93
CA ILE A 66 -10.82 -19.66 16.55
C ILE A 66 -10.65 -21.18 16.49
N ASN A 67 -11.37 -21.83 15.57
CA ASN A 67 -11.25 -23.25 15.38
C ASN A 67 -9.86 -23.63 14.86
N LEU A 68 -9.13 -24.44 15.59
CA LEU A 68 -7.77 -24.83 15.24
C LEU A 68 -7.65 -25.64 13.93
N SER A 69 -8.72 -26.25 13.48
CA SER A 69 -8.77 -27.00 12.20
C SER A 69 -9.15 -26.12 11.01
N SER A 70 -9.49 -24.85 11.22
CA SER A 70 -9.85 -23.93 10.14
C SER A 70 -8.64 -23.22 9.59
N PRO A 71 -8.64 -22.85 8.29
CA PRO A 71 -7.65 -21.95 7.74
C PRO A 71 -7.74 -20.57 8.41
N ILE A 72 -6.62 -19.89 8.50
CA ILE A 72 -6.55 -18.51 8.98
C ILE A 72 -5.76 -17.64 8.01
N LEU A 73 -6.24 -16.41 7.81
CA LEU A 73 -5.50 -15.33 7.18
C LEU A 73 -5.13 -14.30 8.26
N ILE A 74 -3.85 -14.10 8.44
CA ILE A 74 -3.28 -13.06 9.29
C ILE A 74 -3.04 -11.84 8.40
N LYS A 75 -3.49 -10.67 8.84
CA LYS A 75 -3.30 -9.43 8.07
C LYS A 75 -2.94 -8.28 8.98
N ASP A 76 -1.81 -7.65 8.69
CA ASP A 76 -1.41 -6.39 9.32
C ASP A 76 -2.38 -5.26 8.92
N CYS A 77 -2.57 -4.29 9.80
CA CYS A 77 -3.54 -3.20 9.57
C CYS A 77 -2.94 -1.99 8.85
N ASP A 78 -1.63 -1.96 8.61
CA ASP A 78 -0.87 -0.87 8.03
C ASP A 78 -0.50 -1.07 6.54
N GLY A 79 -1.04 -2.12 5.92
CA GLY A 79 -0.96 -2.37 4.48
C GLY A 79 -2.37 -2.55 3.89
N PHE A 80 -2.71 -1.79 2.84
CA PHE A 80 -3.99 -1.92 2.17
C PHE A 80 -3.81 -2.60 0.83
N TYR A 81 -4.50 -3.71 0.64
CA TYR A 81 -4.53 -4.53 -0.58
C TYR A 81 -5.70 -5.49 -0.52
N LYS A 82 -6.06 -6.09 -1.64
CA LYS A 82 -7.04 -7.17 -1.74
C LYS A 82 -6.31 -8.46 -1.99
N THR A 83 -6.77 -9.53 -1.36
CA THR A 83 -6.30 -10.88 -1.62
C THR A 83 -7.26 -11.62 -2.54
N GLU A 84 -6.72 -12.47 -3.39
CA GLU A 84 -7.52 -13.52 -4.02
C GLU A 84 -7.68 -14.70 -3.04
N GLU A 85 -8.82 -15.36 -3.10
CA GLU A 85 -9.03 -16.59 -2.32
C GLU A 85 -8.20 -17.71 -2.91
N LYS A 86 -7.31 -18.29 -2.10
CA LYS A 86 -6.44 -19.41 -2.46
C LYS A 86 -6.46 -20.46 -1.37
N GLU A 87 -6.23 -21.70 -1.74
CA GLU A 87 -6.08 -22.79 -0.78
C GLU A 87 -4.62 -22.98 -0.36
N GLY A 88 -4.40 -23.56 0.82
CA GLY A 88 -3.07 -23.88 1.36
C GLY A 88 -2.42 -22.72 2.11
N ASN A 89 -1.10 -22.85 2.28
CA ASN A 89 -0.31 -21.84 2.97
C ASN A 89 0.24 -20.80 1.99
N ILE A 90 -0.09 -19.54 2.20
CA ILE A 90 0.21 -18.44 1.26
C ILE A 90 0.91 -17.30 2.01
N ILE A 91 1.91 -16.72 1.39
CA ILE A 91 2.44 -15.39 1.74
C ILE A 91 2.02 -14.41 0.66
N TYR A 92 1.38 -13.33 1.07
CA TYR A 92 1.02 -12.25 0.17
C TYR A 92 2.21 -11.30 0.04
N VAL A 93 2.59 -11.04 -1.20
CA VAL A 93 3.80 -10.27 -1.54
C VAL A 93 3.50 -9.15 -2.52
N ALA A 94 4.38 -8.16 -2.57
CA ALA A 94 4.43 -7.15 -3.62
C ALA A 94 5.88 -6.99 -4.10
N SER A 95 6.06 -6.50 -5.32
CA SER A 95 7.36 -6.30 -5.96
C SER A 95 7.94 -4.93 -5.59
N LEU A 96 9.20 -4.87 -5.15
CA LEU A 96 9.91 -3.60 -4.91
C LEU A 96 10.04 -2.78 -6.19
N SER A 97 10.28 -3.42 -7.31
CA SER A 97 10.41 -2.74 -8.60
C SER A 97 9.14 -2.03 -9.03
N LYS A 98 7.96 -2.54 -8.64
CA LYS A 98 6.65 -1.91 -8.86
C LYS A 98 6.29 -0.87 -7.78
N HIS A 99 7.05 -0.81 -6.66
CA HIS A 99 6.77 0.08 -5.53
C HIS A 99 8.02 0.88 -5.12
N PRO A 100 8.60 1.70 -6.00
CA PRO A 100 9.89 2.37 -5.77
C PRO A 100 9.86 3.40 -4.63
N ARG A 101 8.66 3.73 -4.11
CA ARG A 101 8.46 4.72 -3.04
C ARG A 101 8.30 4.13 -1.64
N ILE A 102 8.42 2.81 -1.48
CA ILE A 102 8.39 2.21 -0.15
C ILE A 102 9.53 2.74 0.71
N ARG A 103 9.20 3.54 1.72
CA ARG A 103 10.17 4.13 2.66
C ARG A 103 10.77 3.09 3.60
N THR A 104 10.04 2.02 3.87
CA THR A 104 10.35 1.01 4.88
C THR A 104 10.86 -0.31 4.29
N ALA A 105 11.40 -0.32 3.06
CA ALA A 105 11.88 -1.54 2.41
C ALA A 105 12.82 -2.37 3.30
N GLY A 106 13.78 -1.73 4.01
CA GLY A 106 14.67 -2.42 4.93
C GLY A 106 14.02 -2.98 6.22
N ALA A 107 12.75 -2.66 6.47
CA ALA A 107 11.99 -3.16 7.61
C ALA A 107 10.97 -4.26 7.24
N LYS A 108 10.86 -4.62 5.96
CA LYS A 108 9.98 -5.68 5.46
C LYS A 108 10.67 -7.05 5.49
N SER A 109 9.87 -8.12 5.50
CA SER A 109 10.36 -9.48 5.27
C SER A 109 10.35 -9.77 3.77
N TYR A 110 11.23 -10.63 3.31
CA TYR A 110 11.42 -11.00 1.91
C TYR A 110 11.36 -12.50 1.72
N THR A 111 10.76 -12.95 0.64
CA THR A 111 10.66 -14.36 0.28
C THR A 111 11.78 -14.78 -0.66
N LEU A 112 12.29 -15.99 -0.49
CA LEU A 112 13.16 -16.69 -1.44
C LEU A 112 12.39 -17.88 -2.00
N THR A 113 12.10 -17.87 -3.28
CA THR A 113 11.35 -18.91 -3.98
C THR A 113 12.24 -19.73 -4.89
N ASN A 114 11.81 -20.96 -5.21
CA ASN A 114 12.36 -21.75 -6.31
C ASN A 114 11.62 -21.46 -7.63
N ASP A 115 12.08 -22.10 -8.71
CA ASP A 115 11.50 -21.94 -10.06
C ASP A 115 10.02 -22.38 -10.17
N GLN A 116 9.49 -23.07 -9.16
CA GLN A 116 8.09 -23.52 -9.09
C GLN A 116 7.21 -22.57 -8.26
N GLY A 117 7.76 -21.46 -7.77
CA GLY A 117 7.05 -20.50 -6.91
C GLY A 117 6.84 -20.99 -5.46
N ILE A 118 7.54 -22.07 -5.06
CA ILE A 118 7.53 -22.55 -3.67
C ILE A 118 8.53 -21.75 -2.87
N ILE A 119 8.11 -21.24 -1.71
CA ILE A 119 8.96 -20.47 -0.80
C ILE A 119 9.90 -21.42 -0.07
N ASN A 120 11.20 -21.18 -0.22
CA ASN A 120 12.25 -21.91 0.47
C ASN A 120 12.56 -21.31 1.85
N SER A 121 12.47 -19.99 1.98
CA SER A 121 12.77 -19.26 3.21
C SER A 121 12.16 -17.87 3.20
N VAL A 122 11.94 -17.31 4.39
CA VAL A 122 11.51 -15.92 4.59
C VAL A 122 12.56 -15.22 5.44
N VAL A 123 13.11 -14.13 4.91
CA VAL A 123 14.20 -13.37 5.55
C VAL A 123 13.67 -12.05 6.10
N GLU A 124 13.77 -11.87 7.41
CA GLU A 124 13.28 -10.70 8.13
C GLU A 124 14.25 -9.52 8.02
N LYS A 125 13.73 -8.33 7.69
CA LYS A 125 14.45 -7.05 7.68
C LYS A 125 15.73 -7.02 6.85
N LYS A 126 15.78 -7.78 5.78
CA LYS A 126 16.91 -7.80 4.86
C LYS A 126 16.43 -8.01 3.43
N ILE A 127 16.75 -7.08 2.55
CA ILE A 127 16.43 -7.18 1.12
C ILE A 127 17.26 -8.28 0.48
N VAL A 128 16.62 -9.38 0.08
CA VAL A 128 17.26 -10.56 -0.54
C VAL A 128 16.62 -10.95 -1.86
N SER A 129 15.48 -10.33 -2.22
CA SER A 129 14.74 -10.55 -3.46
C SER A 129 13.95 -9.29 -3.83
N ASP A 130 13.24 -9.30 -4.95
CA ASP A 130 12.31 -8.24 -5.34
C ASP A 130 10.96 -8.35 -4.60
N HIS A 131 10.59 -9.53 -4.08
CA HIS A 131 9.32 -9.77 -3.43
C HIS A 131 9.41 -9.57 -1.92
N PHE A 132 8.69 -8.56 -1.40
CA PHE A 132 8.53 -8.33 0.03
C PHE A 132 7.14 -8.73 0.52
N CYS A 133 7.06 -9.20 1.77
CA CYS A 133 5.81 -9.54 2.43
C CYS A 133 5.00 -8.26 2.75
N VAL A 134 3.72 -8.25 2.39
CA VAL A 134 2.80 -7.12 2.63
C VAL A 134 2.04 -7.22 3.96
N GLY A 135 2.52 -8.07 4.88
CA GLY A 135 1.86 -8.32 6.16
C GLY A 135 0.62 -9.22 6.06
N GLY A 136 0.57 -10.05 5.03
CA GLY A 136 -0.48 -11.04 4.80
C GLY A 136 0.07 -12.46 4.79
N TYR A 137 -0.44 -13.32 5.68
CA TYR A 137 0.04 -14.70 5.83
C TYR A 137 -1.15 -15.63 6.03
N GLN A 138 -1.33 -16.58 5.13
CA GLN A 138 -2.36 -17.60 5.25
C GLN A 138 -1.77 -18.92 5.68
N PHE A 139 -2.38 -19.53 6.67
CA PHE A 139 -2.07 -20.89 7.11
C PHE A 139 -3.27 -21.79 6.82
N GLU A 140 -2.98 -22.97 6.29
CA GLU A 140 -4.02 -23.99 6.00
C GLU A 140 -4.83 -24.38 7.25
N THR A 141 -4.21 -24.31 8.43
CA THR A 141 -4.88 -24.48 9.72
C THR A 141 -4.31 -23.57 10.79
N ALA A 142 -5.17 -23.03 11.67
CA ALA A 142 -4.73 -22.28 12.84
C ALA A 142 -3.82 -23.13 13.75
N LYS A 143 -4.02 -24.44 13.79
CA LYS A 143 -3.20 -25.39 14.55
C LYS A 143 -1.73 -25.37 14.09
N SER A 144 -1.49 -25.28 12.77
CA SER A 144 -0.13 -25.21 12.25
C SER A 144 0.61 -23.99 12.79
N PHE A 145 -0.03 -22.82 12.78
CA PHE A 145 0.53 -21.60 13.38
C PHE A 145 0.81 -21.76 14.88
N VAL A 146 -0.20 -22.25 15.65
CA VAL A 146 -0.07 -22.42 17.11
C VAL A 146 1.08 -23.34 17.47
N ASN A 147 1.16 -24.51 16.82
CA ASN A 147 2.23 -25.48 17.08
C ASN A 147 3.63 -24.90 16.80
N SER A 148 3.77 -24.16 15.70
CA SER A 148 5.04 -23.51 15.33
C SER A 148 5.41 -22.39 16.31
N PHE A 149 4.44 -21.59 16.74
CA PHE A 149 4.64 -20.53 17.73
C PHE A 149 5.11 -21.12 19.08
N GLU A 150 4.43 -22.13 19.62
CA GLU A 150 4.77 -22.75 20.90
C GLU A 150 6.17 -23.37 20.91
N GLN A 151 6.65 -23.86 19.77
CA GLN A 151 8.00 -24.40 19.65
C GLN A 151 9.08 -23.32 19.60
N LEU A 152 8.75 -22.13 19.03
CA LEU A 152 9.69 -21.02 18.90
C LEU A 152 9.79 -20.13 20.15
N THR A 153 8.73 -19.99 20.96
CA THR A 153 8.65 -19.08 22.12
C THR A 153 9.67 -19.36 23.21
N ASN A 154 10.28 -20.53 23.24
CA ASN A 154 11.31 -20.89 24.24
C ASN A 154 12.63 -20.10 24.10
N LYS A 155 12.76 -19.16 23.14
CA LYS A 155 14.01 -18.45 22.83
C LYS A 155 14.07 -16.98 23.31
N GLY A 156 13.00 -16.42 23.88
CA GLY A 156 13.03 -15.12 24.58
C GLY A 156 13.17 -13.86 23.71
N ASN A 157 13.11 -13.99 22.38
CA ASN A 157 13.20 -12.86 21.45
C ASN A 157 11.81 -12.49 20.89
N GLU A 158 11.69 -11.28 20.33
CA GLU A 158 10.53 -10.89 19.53
C GLU A 158 10.37 -11.85 18.33
N ILE A 159 9.16 -12.39 18.17
CA ILE A 159 8.85 -13.33 17.07
C ILE A 159 7.89 -12.66 16.11
N PHE A 160 8.32 -12.54 14.86
CA PHE A 160 7.50 -12.08 13.73
C PHE A 160 6.72 -13.24 13.11
N VAL A 161 5.63 -12.94 12.41
CA VAL A 161 4.85 -13.97 11.70
C VAL A 161 5.71 -14.64 10.63
N SER A 162 6.60 -13.90 9.96
CA SER A 162 7.61 -14.43 9.04
C SER A 162 8.49 -15.52 9.65
N ASN A 163 8.88 -15.39 10.91
CA ASN A 163 9.65 -16.42 11.61
C ASN A 163 8.83 -17.70 11.84
N ILE A 164 7.52 -17.57 12.11
CA ILE A 164 6.63 -18.73 12.21
C ILE A 164 6.52 -19.43 10.87
N VAL A 165 6.39 -18.67 9.78
CA VAL A 165 6.36 -19.24 8.42
C VAL A 165 7.64 -19.97 8.10
N ASP A 166 8.80 -19.33 8.29
CA ASP A 166 10.12 -19.93 8.00
C ASP A 166 10.33 -21.22 8.82
N PHE A 167 9.95 -21.21 10.10
CA PHE A 167 9.96 -22.41 10.92
C PHE A 167 9.01 -23.50 10.38
N THR A 168 7.80 -23.13 10.00
CA THR A 168 6.80 -24.07 9.46
C THR A 168 7.28 -24.71 8.16
N ILE A 169 7.97 -23.94 7.30
CA ILE A 169 8.65 -24.44 6.10
C ILE A 169 9.74 -25.45 6.48
N SER A 170 10.54 -25.17 7.50
CA SER A 170 11.59 -26.08 7.96
C SER A 170 11.06 -27.43 8.47
N GLN A 171 9.78 -27.46 8.85
CA GLN A 171 9.06 -28.70 9.23
C GLN A 171 8.48 -29.46 8.03
N GLY A 172 8.76 -29.04 6.80
CA GLY A 172 8.32 -29.68 5.56
C GLY A 172 6.97 -29.21 5.02
N ASN A 173 6.39 -28.13 5.55
CA ASN A 173 5.18 -27.55 4.99
C ASN A 173 5.50 -26.64 3.81
N LEU A 174 4.70 -26.72 2.76
CA LEU A 174 4.87 -25.87 1.58
C LEU A 174 4.15 -24.55 1.77
N PHE A 175 4.79 -23.46 1.38
CA PHE A 175 4.20 -22.13 1.25
C PHE A 175 4.41 -21.62 -0.16
N PHE A 176 3.44 -20.84 -0.66
CA PHE A 176 3.45 -20.26 -1.99
C PHE A 176 3.30 -18.74 -1.89
N GLU A 177 3.86 -18.03 -2.86
CA GLU A 177 3.62 -16.60 -3.00
C GLU A 177 2.27 -16.32 -3.69
N SER A 178 1.67 -15.22 -3.29
CA SER A 178 0.58 -14.58 -4.03
C SER A 178 0.85 -13.08 -4.11
N GLU A 179 1.22 -12.62 -5.30
CA GLU A 179 1.41 -11.18 -5.52
C GLU A 179 0.06 -10.47 -5.43
N VAL A 180 0.03 -9.36 -4.68
CA VAL A 180 -1.16 -8.51 -4.53
C VAL A 180 -1.09 -7.33 -5.48
N GLU A 181 -2.26 -6.92 -5.93
CA GLU A 181 -2.40 -5.71 -6.73
C GLU A 181 -2.68 -4.48 -5.83
N ASN A 182 -2.24 -3.31 -6.28
CA ASN A 182 -2.56 -2.02 -5.67
C ASN A 182 -2.21 -1.94 -4.17
N PHE A 183 -1.07 -2.50 -3.78
CA PHE A 183 -0.58 -2.40 -2.41
C PHE A 183 -0.30 -0.94 -2.03
N ILE A 184 -0.84 -0.52 -0.89
CA ILE A 184 -0.61 0.80 -0.29
C ILE A 184 -0.02 0.60 1.10
N ASP A 185 1.23 1.02 1.28
CA ASP A 185 1.91 1.03 2.59
C ASP A 185 1.47 2.28 3.38
N VAL A 186 1.01 2.08 4.61
CA VAL A 186 0.67 3.16 5.54
C VAL A 186 1.33 2.93 6.91
N GLY A 187 2.47 2.21 6.90
CA GLY A 187 3.18 1.76 8.10
C GLY A 187 3.90 2.86 8.86
N THR A 188 4.10 4.04 8.27
CA THR A 188 4.63 5.21 8.98
C THR A 188 3.57 6.30 9.15
N ALA A 189 3.81 7.23 10.10
CA ALA A 189 2.94 8.38 10.28
C ALA A 189 2.89 9.27 9.02
N GLU A 190 4.02 9.36 8.29
CA GLU A 190 4.11 10.10 7.03
C GLU A 190 3.30 9.42 5.93
N ASP A 191 3.40 8.08 5.75
CA ASP A 191 2.61 7.33 4.77
C ASP A 191 1.10 7.45 5.05
N TRP A 192 0.72 7.37 6.34
CA TRP A 192 -0.67 7.57 6.75
C TRP A 192 -1.17 8.99 6.48
N PHE A 193 -0.32 10.00 6.70
CA PHE A 193 -0.63 11.37 6.37
C PHE A 193 -0.83 11.55 4.86
N ASP A 194 0.09 11.06 4.04
CA ASP A 194 0.02 11.12 2.58
C ASP A 194 -1.22 10.40 2.04
N TYR A 195 -1.57 9.26 2.63
CA TYR A 195 -2.78 8.51 2.27
C TYR A 195 -4.07 9.31 2.53
N ASN A 196 -4.14 10.05 3.64
CA ASN A 196 -5.33 10.83 4.00
C ASN A 196 -5.39 12.22 3.34
N ASN A 197 -4.24 12.76 2.92
CA ASN A 197 -4.15 14.08 2.32
C ASN A 197 -3.90 13.96 0.82
N LYS A 198 -4.98 13.97 0.05
CA LYS A 198 -4.91 13.86 -1.41
C LYS A 198 -4.09 15.00 -1.99
N PRO A 199 -2.98 14.74 -2.70
CA PRO A 199 -2.13 15.78 -3.24
C PRO A 199 -2.78 16.52 -4.40
N THR A 200 -2.25 17.72 -4.69
CA THR A 200 -2.48 18.41 -5.95
C THR A 200 -1.26 18.21 -6.85
N TYR A 201 -1.46 17.61 -8.01
CA TYR A 201 -0.42 17.44 -9.02
C TYR A 201 -0.34 18.67 -9.92
N PHE A 202 0.81 19.33 -9.95
CA PHE A 202 1.15 20.37 -10.91
C PHE A 202 1.92 19.72 -12.05
N CYS A 203 1.27 19.50 -13.18
CA CYS A 203 1.79 18.68 -14.28
C CYS A 203 2.10 19.53 -15.51
N ASP A 204 3.27 19.33 -16.11
CA ASP A 204 3.61 19.86 -17.43
C ASP A 204 2.82 19.10 -18.51
N ILE A 205 2.73 19.70 -19.70
CA ILE A 205 1.98 19.15 -20.84
C ILE A 205 2.93 18.54 -21.88
N ASP A 206 3.79 19.36 -22.47
CA ASP A 206 4.61 18.99 -23.62
C ASP A 206 5.85 18.19 -23.19
N GLY A 207 5.95 16.95 -23.66
CA GLY A 207 6.98 16.00 -23.25
C GLY A 207 6.65 15.24 -21.96
N THR A 208 5.44 15.50 -21.37
CA THR A 208 4.96 14.82 -20.15
C THR A 208 3.68 14.03 -20.37
N ILE A 209 2.63 14.63 -20.89
CA ILE A 209 1.37 13.94 -21.26
C ILE A 209 1.08 13.98 -22.76
N LEU A 210 1.75 14.87 -23.48
CA LEU A 210 1.73 14.96 -24.93
C LEU A 210 3.17 14.86 -25.42
N LYS A 211 3.40 14.16 -26.54
CA LYS A 211 4.71 14.14 -27.20
C LYS A 211 5.16 15.56 -27.54
N SER A 212 6.43 15.84 -27.33
CA SER A 212 7.03 17.14 -27.57
C SER A 212 7.08 17.44 -29.08
N LYS A 213 6.47 18.54 -29.51
CA LYS A 213 6.50 19.01 -30.90
C LYS A 213 6.85 20.49 -30.95
N TRP A 214 7.46 20.92 -32.06
CA TRP A 214 7.80 22.35 -32.30
C TRP A 214 6.59 23.17 -32.78
N ASP A 215 5.62 22.51 -33.38
CA ASP A 215 4.39 23.16 -33.88
C ASP A 215 3.15 22.60 -33.16
N TYR A 216 2.37 23.50 -32.55
CA TYR A 216 1.18 23.14 -31.78
C TYR A 216 -0.08 23.05 -32.67
N TYR A 217 0.06 23.23 -33.96
CA TYR A 217 -1.05 23.14 -34.92
C TYR A 217 -1.27 21.75 -35.49
N ASP A 218 -0.27 20.89 -35.41
CA ASP A 218 -0.37 19.50 -35.83
C ASP A 218 -1.09 18.63 -34.79
N GLU A 219 -1.55 17.45 -35.22
CA GLU A 219 -2.13 16.45 -34.33
C GLU A 219 -1.23 16.20 -33.16
N VAL A 220 -1.75 16.42 -31.95
CA VAL A 220 -1.06 16.13 -30.69
C VAL A 220 -1.16 14.65 -30.42
N GLU A 221 -0.02 14.02 -30.11
CA GLU A 221 0.08 12.62 -29.78
C GLU A 221 0.14 12.45 -28.24
N PRO A 222 -0.89 11.86 -27.61
CA PRO A 222 -0.88 11.59 -26.18
C PRO A 222 0.13 10.52 -25.79
N ILE A 223 0.77 10.69 -24.66
CA ILE A 223 1.54 9.67 -23.95
C ILE A 223 0.56 8.92 -23.04
N TRP A 224 -0.07 7.87 -23.58
CA TRP A 224 -1.25 7.26 -22.96
C TRP A 224 -1.00 6.67 -21.58
N ASP A 225 0.17 6.14 -21.30
CA ASP A 225 0.51 5.58 -19.97
C ASP A 225 0.52 6.70 -18.93
N ASN A 226 1.10 7.85 -19.25
CA ASN A 226 1.13 9.01 -18.37
C ASN A 226 -0.27 9.65 -18.21
N VAL A 227 -1.04 9.73 -19.30
CA VAL A 227 -2.44 10.20 -19.26
C VAL A 227 -3.26 9.29 -18.34
N THR A 228 -3.15 7.97 -18.51
CA THR A 228 -3.88 6.99 -17.70
C THR A 228 -3.49 7.07 -16.22
N ALA A 229 -2.20 7.20 -15.91
CA ALA A 229 -1.72 7.38 -14.56
C ALA A 229 -2.35 8.59 -13.86
N LEU A 230 -2.40 9.74 -14.55
CA LEU A 230 -3.02 10.95 -14.02
C LEU A 230 -4.55 10.86 -13.90
N LEU A 231 -5.23 10.20 -14.85
CA LEU A 231 -6.67 9.94 -14.75
C LEU A 231 -6.99 9.06 -13.52
N ASN A 232 -6.20 8.04 -13.25
CA ASN A 232 -6.35 7.21 -12.05
C ASN A 232 -6.16 8.04 -10.77
N LYS A 233 -5.17 8.94 -10.72
CA LYS A 233 -5.01 9.87 -9.59
C LYS A 233 -6.21 10.81 -9.44
N LYS A 234 -6.72 11.35 -10.52
CA LYS A 234 -7.94 12.18 -10.53
C LYS A 234 -9.14 11.40 -9.98
N GLN A 235 -9.37 10.18 -10.46
CA GLN A 235 -10.45 9.31 -9.98
C GLN A 235 -10.31 8.96 -8.49
N SER A 236 -9.08 8.84 -7.98
CA SER A 236 -8.82 8.66 -6.55
C SER A 236 -9.05 9.91 -5.69
N GLY A 237 -9.45 11.04 -6.30
CA GLY A 237 -9.78 12.30 -5.63
C GLY A 237 -8.63 13.30 -5.52
N CYS A 238 -7.50 13.07 -6.20
CA CYS A 238 -6.44 14.07 -6.30
C CYS A 238 -6.85 15.21 -7.24
N LYS A 239 -6.32 16.41 -7.00
CA LYS A 239 -6.48 17.54 -7.89
C LYS A 239 -5.35 17.60 -8.90
N LEU A 240 -5.64 18.08 -10.12
CA LEU A 240 -4.66 18.30 -11.16
C LEU A 240 -4.68 19.77 -11.59
N VAL A 241 -3.49 20.33 -11.80
CA VAL A 241 -3.27 21.66 -12.37
C VAL A 241 -2.24 21.49 -13.49
N PHE A 242 -2.63 21.76 -14.72
CA PHE A 242 -1.71 21.73 -15.84
C PHE A 242 -0.98 23.07 -16.00
N ILE A 243 0.33 23.01 -16.18
CA ILE A 243 1.21 24.19 -16.28
C ILE A 243 2.03 24.07 -17.56
N THR A 244 1.90 25.02 -18.49
CA THR A 244 2.61 24.95 -19.76
C THR A 244 3.24 26.28 -20.16
N ALA A 245 4.35 26.23 -20.89
CA ALA A 245 4.98 27.36 -21.53
C ALA A 245 4.26 27.81 -22.83
N ARG A 246 3.27 27.08 -23.28
CA ARG A 246 2.47 27.47 -24.45
C ARG A 246 1.90 28.86 -24.27
N HIS A 247 1.98 29.70 -25.34
CA HIS A 247 1.45 31.04 -25.28
C HIS A 247 -0.05 31.07 -25.09
N GLU A 248 -0.57 32.10 -24.44
CA GLU A 248 -1.99 32.29 -24.13
C GLU A 248 -2.90 32.20 -25.35
N LYS A 249 -2.41 32.62 -26.54
CA LYS A 249 -3.18 32.50 -27.82
C LYS A 249 -3.59 31.06 -28.16
N TYR A 250 -2.92 30.05 -27.57
CA TYR A 250 -3.23 28.63 -27.78
C TYR A 250 -4.13 28.05 -26.67
N ARG A 251 -4.65 28.86 -25.75
CA ARG A 251 -5.45 28.39 -24.61
C ARG A 251 -6.60 27.49 -25.03
N LYS A 252 -7.39 27.97 -26.02
CA LYS A 252 -8.55 27.20 -26.49
C LYS A 252 -8.14 25.83 -27.02
N LEU A 253 -7.16 25.79 -27.90
CA LEU A 253 -6.64 24.52 -28.46
C LEU A 253 -6.15 23.58 -27.34
N THR A 254 -5.36 24.09 -26.39
CA THR A 254 -4.82 23.31 -25.27
C THR A 254 -5.93 22.80 -24.36
N GLN A 255 -6.94 23.64 -24.07
CA GLN A 255 -8.10 23.25 -23.28
C GLN A 255 -8.93 22.17 -23.97
N ASP A 256 -9.18 22.32 -25.29
CA ASP A 256 -9.93 21.34 -26.09
C ASP A 256 -9.18 19.98 -26.09
N THR A 257 -7.86 20.01 -26.21
CA THR A 257 -7.02 18.79 -26.09
C THR A 257 -7.18 18.14 -24.73
N LEU A 258 -7.04 18.92 -23.63
CA LEU A 258 -7.21 18.40 -22.27
C LEU A 258 -8.63 17.87 -22.02
N ASN A 259 -9.66 18.52 -22.57
CA ASN A 259 -11.04 18.03 -22.52
C ASN A 259 -11.16 16.65 -23.19
N GLY A 260 -10.58 16.49 -24.37
CA GLY A 260 -10.57 15.20 -25.10
C GLY A 260 -9.85 14.08 -24.35
N LEU A 261 -8.86 14.42 -23.52
CA LEU A 261 -8.13 13.47 -22.67
C LEU A 261 -8.81 13.20 -21.30
N GLY A 262 -9.96 13.84 -21.02
CA GLY A 262 -10.67 13.63 -19.75
C GLY A 262 -10.26 14.57 -18.61
N PHE A 263 -9.53 15.65 -18.91
CA PHE A 263 -9.04 16.64 -17.94
C PHE A 263 -9.77 18.00 -18.03
N GLY A 264 -10.97 18.03 -18.58
CA GLY A 264 -11.69 19.27 -18.87
C GLY A 264 -12.05 20.14 -17.66
N ASP A 265 -12.17 19.55 -16.48
CA ASP A 265 -12.43 20.21 -15.21
C ASP A 265 -11.15 20.61 -14.44
N CYS A 266 -9.98 20.31 -15.01
CA CYS A 266 -8.70 20.64 -14.39
C CYS A 266 -8.30 22.10 -14.68
N GLN A 267 -7.57 22.71 -13.73
CA GLN A 267 -7.03 24.05 -13.93
C GLN A 267 -5.90 24.03 -14.97
N LEU A 268 -5.82 25.10 -15.79
CA LEU A 268 -4.78 25.27 -16.79
C LEU A 268 -4.08 26.62 -16.62
N VAL A 269 -2.78 26.58 -16.36
CA VAL A 269 -1.88 27.74 -16.27
C VAL A 269 -1.01 27.78 -17.53
N MET A 270 -1.19 28.83 -18.30
CA MET A 270 -0.50 29.05 -19.57
C MET A 270 0.59 30.13 -19.45
N ASN A 271 1.45 30.20 -20.47
CA ASN A 271 2.42 31.28 -20.67
C ASN A 271 3.45 31.40 -19.53
N VAL A 272 3.78 30.29 -18.85
CA VAL A 272 4.91 30.26 -17.91
C VAL A 272 6.23 30.22 -18.69
N HIS A 273 7.34 30.64 -18.07
CA HIS A 273 8.65 30.55 -18.71
C HIS A 273 9.03 29.09 -19.03
N HIS A 274 9.59 28.88 -20.21
CA HIS A 274 10.20 27.59 -20.59
C HIS A 274 11.55 27.42 -19.90
N SER A 275 11.53 27.24 -18.59
CA SER A 275 12.72 27.15 -17.74
C SER A 275 12.41 26.33 -16.48
N LYS A 276 13.36 26.25 -15.57
CA LYS A 276 13.20 25.58 -14.27
C LYS A 276 11.97 26.13 -13.52
N ARG A 277 11.13 25.21 -13.02
CA ARG A 277 10.01 25.52 -12.14
C ARG A 277 10.43 25.35 -10.68
N ILE A 278 10.01 26.29 -9.84
CA ILE A 278 10.29 26.28 -8.41
C ILE A 278 8.94 26.32 -7.71
N LEU A 279 8.66 25.29 -6.91
CA LEU A 279 7.50 25.24 -6.03
C LEU A 279 7.94 25.68 -4.63
N ILE A 280 7.30 26.73 -4.11
CA ILE A 280 7.55 27.23 -2.75
C ILE A 280 6.32 26.89 -1.93
N ASN A 281 6.51 26.12 -0.86
CA ASN A 281 5.45 25.73 0.05
C ASN A 281 5.97 25.78 1.48
N ASP A 282 5.08 25.93 2.45
CA ASP A 282 5.40 25.92 3.86
C ASP A 282 5.31 24.53 4.47
N TYR A 283 5.75 24.39 5.69
CA TYR A 283 5.39 23.31 6.60
C TYR A 283 5.25 23.85 8.02
N ALA A 284 4.48 23.16 8.85
CA ALA A 284 4.22 23.58 10.22
C ALA A 284 4.57 22.45 11.22
N ASN A 285 4.77 22.83 12.50
CA ASN A 285 5.02 21.83 13.56
C ASN A 285 3.87 20.80 13.71
N SER A 286 2.66 21.17 13.34
CA SER A 286 1.49 20.26 13.28
C SER A 286 1.54 19.29 12.07
N ASN A 287 2.36 19.62 11.07
CA ASN A 287 2.65 18.78 9.91
C ASN A 287 4.14 18.95 9.56
N PRO A 288 5.03 18.17 10.20
CA PRO A 288 6.49 18.36 10.05
C PRO A 288 7.05 17.78 8.73
N TYR A 289 6.21 17.19 7.90
CA TYR A 289 6.65 16.59 6.64
C TYR A 289 6.72 17.61 5.51
N PRO A 290 7.67 17.45 4.57
CA PRO A 290 7.72 18.30 3.38
C PRO A 290 6.40 18.22 2.61
N THR A 291 5.84 19.38 2.28
CA THR A 291 4.56 19.49 1.56
C THR A 291 4.74 19.72 0.06
N ALA A 292 5.97 19.68 -0.43
CA ALA A 292 6.30 19.80 -1.84
C ALA A 292 7.28 18.71 -2.28
N VAL A 293 6.94 18.05 -3.39
CA VAL A 293 7.79 17.04 -4.04
C VAL A 293 7.95 17.41 -5.50
N ALA A 294 9.16 17.29 -6.07
CA ALA A 294 9.42 17.48 -7.49
C ALA A 294 9.76 16.13 -8.15
N ILE A 295 9.02 15.80 -9.19
CA ILE A 295 9.25 14.63 -10.03
C ILE A 295 9.74 15.14 -11.38
N ASN A 296 10.90 14.63 -11.84
CA ASN A 296 11.42 14.92 -13.15
C ASN A 296 11.44 13.63 -13.96
N ILE A 297 10.68 13.60 -15.03
CA ILE A 297 10.67 12.50 -15.98
C ILE A 297 11.47 12.91 -17.23
N GLU A 298 12.06 11.96 -17.91
CA GLU A 298 12.68 12.22 -19.20
C GLU A 298 11.61 12.63 -20.22
N ARG A 299 11.96 13.55 -21.11
CA ARG A 299 11.02 14.08 -22.12
C ARG A 299 10.49 12.92 -22.99
N ASP A 300 9.19 12.89 -23.19
CA ASP A 300 8.45 11.90 -23.98
C ASP A 300 8.51 10.46 -23.44
N ASN A 301 8.97 10.26 -22.21
CA ASN A 301 8.97 8.97 -21.54
C ASN A 301 7.56 8.59 -21.02
N GLU A 302 7.28 7.29 -20.92
CA GLU A 302 5.97 6.72 -20.57
C GLU A 302 5.88 6.26 -19.11
N ASN A 303 6.90 6.51 -18.29
CA ASN A 303 7.03 5.93 -16.93
C ASN A 303 6.51 6.83 -15.79
N LEU A 304 5.67 7.81 -16.06
CA LEU A 304 5.12 8.67 -15.00
C LEU A 304 4.35 7.85 -13.94
N GLY A 305 3.67 6.79 -14.36
CA GLY A 305 2.91 5.92 -13.48
C GLY A 305 3.75 5.28 -12.38
N ASP A 306 5.00 4.95 -12.67
CA ASP A 306 5.93 4.35 -11.70
C ASP A 306 6.43 5.38 -10.66
N MET A 307 6.26 6.67 -10.95
CA MET A 307 6.78 7.77 -10.14
C MET A 307 5.72 8.46 -9.27
N ILE A 308 4.42 8.22 -9.51
CA ILE A 308 3.32 8.92 -8.82
C ILE A 308 2.34 8.02 -8.09
#